data_609e3959a7f4b975f3b8144efb3da079
#
_entry.id   609e3959a7f4b975f3b8144efb3da079
#
_cell.length_a   1.000
_cell.length_b   1.000
_cell.length_c   1.000
_cell.angle_alpha   90.00
_cell.angle_beta   90.00
_cell.angle_gamma   90.00
#
_symmetry.space_group_name_H-M   'P 1'
#
loop_
_entity.id
_entity.type
_entity.pdbx_description
1 polymer ?
#
loop_
_entity_poly.entity_id
_entity_poly.type
_entity_poly.pdbx_seq_one_letter_code
_entity_poly.pdbx_strand_id
1 'polypeptide(L)'
;SLGACGSGGGDDKSSGSDDSKKEESTASADESKGGDKEIVMWANGTEDPDKSIWNYAIDKYNEGKGKETGYQVSYVPTQNDTYKEKLVVAVSSGECPDIYQTWSGGPMIEYVEAGFGQPLDEYIDKYNLKDVLMDAALEQGTYNGKVYGLPVLNVAISGIYYNKEMFEQYNLEVPTTISDLEKVCDTLVENGITPFALANASKWTGSMYFMNLATRYGGLEPFQKAVSGEGTFEDESFVYAGEKIQEWVE
;
A
#
# COMPACT_ATOMS: atom_id res chain seq x y z
N SER A 1 -28.03 34.48 -11.62
CA SER A 1 -28.82 35.64 -11.17
C SER A 1 -28.64 35.82 -9.67
N LEU A 2 -28.33 37.03 -9.37
CA LEU A 2 -28.09 37.67 -8.09
C LEU A 2 -29.29 37.63 -7.15
N GLY A 3 -29.03 37.73 -5.84
CA GLY A 3 -30.01 38.11 -4.85
C GLY A 3 -29.39 38.16 -3.46
N ALA A 4 -29.09 39.37 -3.04
CA ALA A 4 -28.44 39.72 -1.76
C ALA A 4 -29.47 40.18 -0.70
N CYS A 5 -28.99 40.26 0.54
CA CYS A 5 -29.33 41.13 1.65
C CYS A 5 -30.56 40.83 2.52
N GLY A 6 -30.28 40.93 3.86
CA GLY A 6 -31.19 41.44 4.86
C GLY A 6 -30.79 41.15 6.28
N SER A 7 -30.25 42.16 6.93
CA SER A 7 -29.83 42.31 8.30
C SER A 7 -30.99 42.36 9.29
N GLY A 8 -30.74 42.05 10.58
CA GLY A 8 -31.60 42.42 11.69
C GLY A 8 -31.15 41.76 12.98
N GLY A 9 -30.63 42.58 13.89
CA GLY A 9 -30.05 42.26 15.16
C GLY A 9 -31.07 42.14 16.31
N GLY A 10 -30.54 41.76 17.49
CA GLY A 10 -31.22 41.71 18.77
C GLY A 10 -30.40 40.96 19.80
N ASP A 11 -29.80 41.73 20.68
CA ASP A 11 -29.13 41.27 21.90
C ASP A 11 -30.11 40.48 22.82
N ASP A 12 -29.61 39.44 23.50
CA ASP A 12 -29.60 39.45 24.96
C ASP A 12 -28.71 38.36 25.57
N LYS A 13 -28.18 38.68 26.75
CA LYS A 13 -27.21 37.97 27.55
C LYS A 13 -27.85 36.82 28.33
N SER A 14 -27.16 35.70 28.53
CA SER A 14 -26.88 35.21 29.88
C SER A 14 -25.92 34.00 29.89
N SER A 15 -25.05 34.08 30.83
CA SER A 15 -23.96 33.23 31.35
C SER A 15 -24.30 31.77 31.57
N GLY A 16 -23.26 30.90 31.33
CA GLY A 16 -23.19 29.53 31.83
C GLY A 16 -21.91 28.87 31.36
N SER A 17 -20.89 28.92 32.21
CA SER A 17 -19.62 28.21 32.09
C SER A 17 -19.84 26.71 32.10
N ASP A 18 -19.28 25.98 31.15
CA ASP A 18 -18.72 24.66 31.41
C ASP A 18 -17.54 24.38 30.51
N ASP A 19 -16.45 24.10 31.19
CA ASP A 19 -15.09 23.99 30.68
C ASP A 19 -14.85 22.51 30.30
N SER A 20 -14.94 22.17 29.03
CA SER A 20 -14.43 20.89 28.51
C SER A 20 -13.42 21.15 27.40
N LYS A 21 -12.17 21.26 27.81
CA LYS A 21 -11.01 21.24 26.92
C LYS A 21 -11.03 20.00 26.02
N LYS A 22 -11.39 20.22 24.77
CA LYS A 22 -11.01 19.37 23.69
C LYS A 22 -9.58 19.78 23.29
N GLU A 23 -8.60 18.95 23.65
CA GLU A 23 -7.27 19.06 23.09
C GLU A 23 -7.35 18.67 21.60
N GLU A 24 -7.51 19.66 20.76
CA GLU A 24 -7.17 19.59 19.35
C GLU A 24 -5.64 19.55 19.25
N SER A 25 -5.09 18.35 19.11
CA SER A 25 -3.71 18.13 18.67
C SER A 25 -3.59 18.64 17.25
N THR A 26 -3.36 19.93 17.09
CA THR A 26 -2.80 20.49 15.86
C THR A 26 -1.35 20.06 15.80
N ALA A 27 -1.08 18.91 15.21
CA ALA A 27 0.23 18.64 14.63
C ALA A 27 0.37 19.65 13.46
N SER A 28 0.90 20.82 13.76
CA SER A 28 1.47 21.69 12.74
C SER A 28 2.63 20.90 12.11
N ALA A 29 2.41 20.41 10.89
CA ALA A 29 3.50 19.99 10.02
C ALA A 29 4.31 21.28 9.75
N ASP A 30 5.40 21.42 10.48
CA ASP A 30 6.46 22.35 10.12
C ASP A 30 7.16 21.72 8.90
N GLU A 31 6.65 22.04 7.72
CA GLU A 31 7.29 21.72 6.45
C GLU A 31 8.49 22.67 6.28
N SER A 32 9.51 22.47 7.10
CA SER A 32 10.81 23.04 6.82
C SER A 32 11.33 22.36 5.55
N LYS A 33 11.39 23.11 4.44
CA LYS A 33 12.23 22.72 3.30
C LYS A 33 13.61 22.45 3.86
N GLY A 34 14.03 21.17 3.84
CA GLY A 34 15.30 20.72 4.36
C GLY A 34 16.43 21.61 3.79
N GLY A 35 17.35 21.98 4.64
CA GLY A 35 18.57 22.67 4.20
C GLY A 35 19.34 21.77 3.20
N ASP A 36 20.33 22.31 2.50
CA ASP A 36 21.12 21.65 1.42
C ASP A 36 21.76 20.30 1.79
N LYS A 37 21.53 19.80 3.01
CA LYS A 37 22.09 18.56 3.56
C LYS A 37 21.05 17.62 4.20
N GLU A 38 19.78 17.91 4.11
CA GLU A 38 18.72 17.05 4.57
C GLU A 38 18.13 16.28 3.38
N ILE A 39 17.88 14.96 3.59
CA ILE A 39 17.19 14.07 2.67
C ILE A 39 15.88 13.67 3.33
N VAL A 40 14.76 14.07 2.75
CA VAL A 40 13.43 13.77 3.27
C VAL A 40 12.94 12.44 2.69
N MET A 41 12.62 11.48 3.56
CA MET A 41 12.10 10.17 3.17
C MET A 41 10.68 9.96 3.69
N TRP A 42 9.76 9.59 2.80
CA TRP A 42 8.38 9.23 3.12
C TRP A 42 8.14 7.73 2.95
N ALA A 43 7.48 7.12 3.92
CA ALA A 43 7.00 5.74 3.83
C ALA A 43 5.75 5.51 4.70
N ASN A 44 5.12 4.35 4.55
CA ASN A 44 3.90 3.99 5.26
C ASN A 44 4.11 3.17 6.55
N GLY A 45 5.35 2.96 6.97
CA GLY A 45 5.70 2.18 8.16
C GLY A 45 5.45 2.91 9.48
N THR A 46 4.20 3.02 9.92
CA THR A 46 3.81 3.66 11.18
C THR A 46 3.80 2.71 12.37
N GLU A 47 3.70 1.40 12.13
CA GLU A 47 3.60 0.35 13.13
C GLU A 47 4.76 -0.65 13.02
N ASP A 48 5.02 -1.38 14.09
CA ASP A 48 6.01 -2.45 14.07
C ASP A 48 5.51 -3.69 13.30
N PRO A 49 6.41 -4.40 12.60
CA PRO A 49 7.88 -4.24 12.60
C PRO A 49 8.44 -3.17 11.65
N ASP A 50 7.68 -2.66 10.70
CA ASP A 50 8.16 -1.76 9.64
C ASP A 50 8.76 -0.48 10.20
N LYS A 51 8.11 0.11 11.19
CA LYS A 51 8.60 1.31 11.89
C LYS A 51 10.00 1.11 12.48
N SER A 52 10.19 0.01 13.19
CA SER A 52 11.49 -0.30 13.81
C SER A 52 12.57 -0.57 12.77
N ILE A 53 12.23 -1.23 11.66
CA ILE A 53 13.16 -1.52 10.56
C ILE A 53 13.62 -0.21 9.91
N TRP A 54 12.70 0.68 9.57
CA TRP A 54 13.03 1.96 8.97
C TRP A 54 13.87 2.85 9.90
N ASN A 55 13.44 2.99 11.15
CA ASN A 55 14.21 3.76 12.14
C ASN A 55 15.63 3.23 12.29
N TYR A 56 15.79 1.90 12.43
CA TYR A 56 17.11 1.29 12.53
C TYR A 56 17.99 1.58 11.31
N ALA A 57 17.45 1.45 10.10
CA ALA A 57 18.21 1.68 8.88
C ALA A 57 18.65 3.16 8.75
N ILE A 58 17.74 4.08 9.05
CA ILE A 58 17.97 5.51 8.98
C ILE A 58 18.96 5.97 10.05
N ASP A 59 18.81 5.50 11.28
CA ASP A 59 19.75 5.80 12.36
C ASP A 59 21.17 5.32 12.01
N LYS A 60 21.29 4.10 11.47
CA LYS A 60 22.58 3.56 11.01
C LYS A 60 23.21 4.40 9.91
N TYR A 61 22.41 4.86 8.93
CA TYR A 61 22.90 5.77 7.90
C TYR A 61 23.35 7.09 8.50
N ASN A 62 22.51 7.72 9.31
CA ASN A 62 22.76 9.02 9.90
C ASN A 62 23.98 9.02 10.83
N GLU A 63 24.16 7.96 11.62
CA GLU A 63 25.32 7.79 12.52
C GLU A 63 26.62 7.48 11.77
N GLY A 64 26.54 6.84 10.61
CA GLY A 64 27.66 6.45 9.75
C GLY A 64 27.87 7.40 8.59
N LYS A 65 27.40 7.00 7.41
CA LYS A 65 27.58 7.76 6.16
C LYS A 65 27.01 9.18 6.20
N GLY A 66 25.91 9.36 6.91
CA GLY A 66 25.31 10.68 7.09
C GLY A 66 26.27 11.68 7.74
N LYS A 67 27.04 11.25 8.77
CA LYS A 67 28.09 12.08 9.38
C LYS A 67 29.29 12.33 8.47
N GLU A 68 29.69 11.31 7.68
CA GLU A 68 30.81 11.43 6.76
C GLU A 68 30.51 12.42 5.60
N THR A 69 29.31 12.35 5.05
CA THR A 69 28.89 13.14 3.88
C THR A 69 28.28 14.49 4.25
N GLY A 70 27.77 14.62 5.47
CA GLY A 70 26.99 15.76 5.94
C GLY A 70 25.52 15.73 5.53
N TYR A 71 25.04 14.66 4.87
CA TYR A 71 23.62 14.47 4.55
C TYR A 71 22.95 13.62 5.61
N GLN A 72 21.84 14.08 6.14
CA GLN A 72 21.03 13.39 7.13
C GLN A 72 19.67 13.05 6.56
N VAL A 73 19.20 11.83 6.78
CA VAL A 73 17.85 11.40 6.37
C VAL A 73 16.86 11.71 7.48
N SER A 74 15.82 12.46 7.15
CA SER A 74 14.63 12.61 7.99
C SER A 74 13.52 11.69 7.49
N TYR A 75 12.81 11.04 8.43
CA TYR A 75 11.80 10.05 8.13
C TYR A 75 10.40 10.54 8.49
N VAL A 76 9.50 10.52 7.53
CA VAL A 76 8.10 10.92 7.71
C VAL A 76 7.18 9.71 7.46
N PRO A 77 6.88 8.90 8.49
CA PRO A 77 5.91 7.82 8.38
C PRO A 77 4.48 8.36 8.32
N THR A 78 3.65 7.77 7.47
CA THR A 78 2.23 8.11 7.36
C THR A 78 1.41 6.82 7.23
N GLN A 79 0.23 6.75 7.84
CA GLN A 79 -0.67 5.61 7.74
C GLN A 79 -1.00 5.30 6.26
N ASN A 80 -1.08 4.01 5.91
CA ASN A 80 -1.09 3.50 4.52
C ASN A 80 -2.06 4.21 3.57
N ASP A 81 -3.33 4.36 3.95
CA ASP A 81 -4.33 4.93 3.03
C ASP A 81 -4.14 6.45 2.91
N THR A 82 -3.88 7.14 4.01
CA THR A 82 -3.52 8.57 4.02
C THR A 82 -2.20 8.82 3.26
N TYR A 83 -1.24 7.90 3.35
CA TYR A 83 0.02 8.00 2.64
C TYR A 83 -0.16 8.02 1.12
N LYS A 84 -1.03 7.15 0.59
CA LYS A 84 -1.33 7.09 -0.85
C LYS A 84 -1.90 8.41 -1.35
N GLU A 85 -2.87 8.97 -0.61
CA GLU A 85 -3.46 10.26 -0.96
C GLU A 85 -2.43 11.39 -0.89
N LYS A 86 -1.62 11.43 0.17
CA LYS A 86 -0.56 12.42 0.36
C LYS A 86 0.47 12.37 -0.76
N LEU A 87 0.90 11.17 -1.18
CA LEU A 87 1.89 11.01 -2.24
C LEU A 87 1.35 11.49 -3.60
N VAL A 88 0.11 11.16 -3.94
CA VAL A 88 -0.55 11.65 -5.17
C VAL A 88 -0.60 13.17 -5.20
N VAL A 89 -0.95 13.80 -4.08
CA VAL A 89 -0.97 15.28 -3.99
C VAL A 89 0.42 15.86 -4.17
N ALA A 90 1.45 15.30 -3.52
CA ALA A 90 2.83 15.76 -3.60
C ALA A 90 3.38 15.65 -5.04
N VAL A 91 3.14 14.53 -5.72
CA VAL A 91 3.51 14.35 -7.13
C VAL A 91 2.80 15.40 -8.01
N SER A 92 1.49 15.58 -7.82
CA SER A 92 0.68 16.50 -8.63
C SER A 92 1.08 17.98 -8.43
N SER A 93 1.56 18.34 -7.23
CA SER A 93 2.03 19.70 -6.93
C SER A 93 3.51 19.93 -7.24
N GLY A 94 4.26 18.87 -7.57
CA GLY A 94 5.71 18.96 -7.77
C GLY A 94 6.52 19.04 -6.48
N GLU A 95 5.92 18.71 -5.33
CA GLU A 95 6.52 18.79 -4.00
C GLU A 95 6.84 17.39 -3.43
N CYS A 96 7.37 16.50 -4.27
CA CYS A 96 7.79 15.18 -3.84
C CYS A 96 8.94 15.24 -2.83
N PRO A 97 8.99 14.31 -1.85
CA PRO A 97 10.17 14.09 -1.03
C PRO A 97 11.32 13.50 -1.87
N ASP A 98 12.53 13.56 -1.34
CA ASP A 98 13.73 13.04 -2.02
C ASP A 98 13.69 11.51 -2.19
N ILE A 99 13.14 10.81 -1.20
CA ILE A 99 12.93 9.36 -1.24
C ILE A 99 11.50 9.07 -0.81
N TYR A 100 10.83 8.20 -1.54
CA TYR A 100 9.48 7.79 -1.17
C TYR A 100 9.22 6.31 -1.47
N GLN A 101 8.45 5.68 -0.62
CA GLN A 101 7.92 4.36 -0.87
C GLN A 101 6.75 4.45 -1.85
N THR A 102 6.70 3.55 -2.83
CA THR A 102 5.56 3.41 -3.73
C THR A 102 5.29 1.93 -4.02
N TRP A 103 4.27 1.66 -4.80
CA TRP A 103 3.92 0.32 -5.25
C TRP A 103 4.34 0.16 -6.71
N SER A 104 4.79 -1.03 -7.07
CA SER A 104 5.13 -1.41 -8.44
C SER A 104 3.93 -1.29 -9.40
N GLY A 105 4.20 -1.32 -10.68
CA GLY A 105 3.18 -1.19 -11.72
C GLY A 105 2.71 0.25 -11.92
N GLY A 106 1.40 0.45 -12.11
CA GLY A 106 0.80 1.73 -12.48
C GLY A 106 1.29 2.93 -11.68
N PRO A 107 1.21 2.94 -10.34
CA PRO A 107 1.64 4.08 -9.54
C PRO A 107 3.11 4.46 -9.76
N MET A 108 4.01 3.47 -9.79
CA MET A 108 5.43 3.74 -10.05
C MET A 108 5.65 4.32 -11.45
N ILE A 109 5.00 3.74 -12.46
CA ILE A 109 5.13 4.18 -13.85
C ILE A 109 4.66 5.63 -14.01
N GLU A 110 3.50 5.97 -13.46
CA GLU A 110 2.96 7.34 -13.49
C GLU A 110 3.95 8.35 -12.86
N TYR A 111 4.58 8.00 -11.74
CA TYR A 111 5.52 8.90 -11.08
C TYR A 111 6.84 9.03 -11.85
N VAL A 112 7.31 7.95 -12.47
CA VAL A 112 8.49 7.97 -13.35
C VAL A 112 8.23 8.82 -14.59
N GLU A 113 7.09 8.65 -15.25
CA GLU A 113 6.70 9.43 -16.42
C GLU A 113 6.48 10.93 -16.10
N ALA A 114 6.01 11.23 -14.90
CA ALA A 114 5.92 12.59 -14.38
C ALA A 114 7.28 13.21 -14.00
N GLY A 115 8.38 12.45 -14.09
CA GLY A 115 9.74 12.93 -13.81
C GLY A 115 10.17 12.83 -12.35
N PHE A 116 9.42 12.15 -11.50
CA PHE A 116 9.72 11.97 -10.07
C PHE A 116 10.47 10.67 -9.74
N GLY A 117 10.82 9.86 -10.74
CA GLY A 117 11.67 8.68 -10.61
C GLY A 117 13.01 8.88 -11.34
N GLN A 118 14.09 8.39 -10.74
CA GLN A 118 15.41 8.39 -11.34
C GLN A 118 15.88 6.95 -11.56
N PRO A 119 16.55 6.62 -12.69
CA PRO A 119 17.14 5.30 -12.89
C PRO A 119 18.21 5.01 -11.83
N LEU A 120 18.17 3.79 -11.29
CA LEU A 120 19.04 3.33 -10.22
C LEU A 120 20.10 2.33 -10.67
N ASP A 121 20.13 1.97 -11.96
CA ASP A 121 21.01 0.90 -12.52
C ASP A 121 22.48 1.11 -12.15
N GLU A 122 22.99 2.35 -12.30
CA GLU A 122 24.36 2.70 -11.94
C GLU A 122 24.68 2.38 -10.46
N TYR A 123 23.74 2.66 -9.58
CA TYR A 123 23.91 2.41 -8.14
C TYR A 123 23.78 0.94 -7.80
N ILE A 124 22.90 0.21 -8.49
CA ILE A 124 22.73 -1.23 -8.33
C ILE A 124 24.04 -1.94 -8.67
N ASP A 125 24.67 -1.58 -9.78
CA ASP A 125 25.95 -2.15 -10.20
C ASP A 125 27.10 -1.69 -9.28
N LYS A 126 27.17 -0.40 -8.94
CA LYS A 126 28.22 0.16 -8.08
C LYS A 126 28.27 -0.47 -6.69
N TYR A 127 27.12 -0.81 -6.13
CA TYR A 127 27.00 -1.36 -4.78
C TYR A 127 26.75 -2.87 -4.76
N ASN A 128 26.83 -3.55 -5.93
CA ASN A 128 26.57 -4.98 -6.10
C ASN A 128 25.25 -5.42 -5.47
N LEU A 129 24.17 -4.63 -5.65
CA LEU A 129 22.89 -4.90 -5.01
C LEU A 129 22.22 -6.19 -5.55
N LYS A 130 22.60 -6.66 -6.72
CA LYS A 130 22.17 -7.95 -7.27
C LYS A 130 22.60 -9.16 -6.43
N ASP A 131 23.64 -9.01 -5.61
CA ASP A 131 24.07 -10.07 -4.70
C ASP A 131 23.15 -10.26 -3.49
N VAL A 132 22.33 -9.27 -3.18
CA VAL A 132 21.43 -9.26 -2.01
C VAL A 132 19.96 -9.13 -2.36
N LEU A 133 19.63 -8.63 -3.55
CA LEU A 133 18.26 -8.46 -4.03
C LEU A 133 17.93 -9.55 -5.06
N MET A 134 16.73 -10.11 -4.95
CA MET A 134 16.26 -11.12 -5.91
C MET A 134 15.92 -10.47 -7.26
N ASP A 135 16.25 -11.12 -8.36
CA ASP A 135 15.94 -10.64 -9.70
C ASP A 135 14.43 -10.35 -9.87
N ALA A 136 13.58 -11.26 -9.40
CA ALA A 136 12.13 -11.10 -9.46
C ALA A 136 11.62 -9.87 -8.66
N ALA A 137 12.34 -9.45 -7.62
CA ALA A 137 12.01 -8.26 -6.84
C ALA A 137 12.50 -6.98 -7.53
N LEU A 138 13.67 -7.01 -8.17
CA LEU A 138 14.17 -5.91 -8.99
C LEU A 138 13.32 -5.69 -10.24
N GLU A 139 12.80 -6.78 -10.84
CA GLU A 139 11.89 -6.71 -11.99
C GLU A 139 10.64 -5.90 -11.67
N GLN A 140 10.10 -6.00 -10.45
CA GLN A 140 8.95 -5.20 -10.01
C GLN A 140 9.23 -3.68 -9.98
N GLY A 141 10.48 -3.27 -9.80
CA GLY A 141 10.93 -1.88 -9.85
C GLY A 141 11.39 -1.42 -11.24
N THR A 142 11.21 -2.26 -12.27
CA THR A 142 11.72 -2.00 -13.63
C THR A 142 10.62 -1.46 -14.53
N TYR A 143 10.97 -0.40 -15.27
CA TYR A 143 10.14 0.18 -16.33
C TYR A 143 11.01 0.57 -17.52
N ASN A 144 10.59 0.20 -18.74
CA ASN A 144 11.33 0.46 -19.99
C ASN A 144 12.82 0.04 -19.93
N GLY A 145 13.09 -1.11 -19.29
CA GLY A 145 14.42 -1.70 -19.19
C GLY A 145 15.37 -1.00 -18.20
N LYS A 146 14.86 -0.12 -17.35
CA LYS A 146 15.62 0.54 -16.28
C LYS A 146 14.95 0.35 -14.93
N VAL A 147 15.74 0.21 -13.88
CA VAL A 147 15.25 0.07 -12.50
C VAL A 147 15.07 1.45 -11.89
N TYR A 148 13.86 1.75 -11.44
CA TYR A 148 13.49 3.03 -10.78
C TYR A 148 13.19 2.86 -9.30
N GLY A 149 12.96 1.64 -8.83
CA GLY A 149 12.66 1.35 -7.43
C GLY A 149 13.42 0.15 -6.91
N LEU A 150 13.89 0.24 -5.68
CA LEU A 150 14.45 -0.90 -4.96
C LEU A 150 13.34 -1.55 -4.11
N PRO A 151 13.30 -2.89 -4.03
CA PRO A 151 12.30 -3.57 -3.23
C PRO A 151 12.51 -3.31 -1.74
N VAL A 152 11.45 -2.92 -1.05
CA VAL A 152 11.44 -2.86 0.43
C VAL A 152 11.46 -4.27 1.01
N LEU A 153 10.75 -5.19 0.35
CA LEU A 153 10.71 -6.62 0.66
C LEU A 153 11.06 -7.40 -0.61
N ASN A 154 11.92 -8.41 -0.50
CA ASN A 154 12.27 -9.26 -1.63
C ASN A 154 11.11 -10.18 -2.05
N VAL A 155 10.30 -10.63 -1.08
CA VAL A 155 9.19 -11.56 -1.32
C VAL A 155 8.01 -11.21 -0.42
N ALA A 156 6.82 -11.19 -0.99
CA ALA A 156 5.56 -11.22 -0.26
C ALA A 156 4.76 -12.44 -0.73
N ILE A 157 4.25 -13.22 0.22
CA ILE A 157 3.50 -14.45 -0.07
C ILE A 157 2.04 -14.23 0.32
N SER A 158 1.14 -14.42 -0.64
CA SER A 158 -0.29 -14.52 -0.37
C SER A 158 -0.65 -15.95 0.04
N GLY A 159 -1.45 -16.07 1.09
CA GLY A 159 -1.92 -17.35 1.58
C GLY A 159 -3.22 -17.21 2.35
N ILE A 160 -3.88 -18.34 2.58
CA ILE A 160 -5.07 -18.43 3.43
C ILE A 160 -4.62 -18.89 4.82
N TYR A 161 -4.88 -18.05 5.82
CA TYR A 161 -4.72 -18.41 7.21
C TYR A 161 -6.03 -19.03 7.72
N TYR A 162 -5.95 -20.13 8.46
CA TYR A 162 -7.12 -20.78 9.01
C TYR A 162 -7.02 -20.99 10.52
N ASN A 163 -8.16 -20.98 11.20
CA ASN A 163 -8.24 -21.26 12.62
C ASN A 163 -8.19 -22.76 12.84
N LYS A 164 -7.10 -23.26 13.43
CA LYS A 164 -6.88 -24.71 13.67
C LYS A 164 -7.93 -25.32 14.59
N GLU A 165 -8.29 -24.63 15.68
CA GLU A 165 -9.30 -25.11 16.63
C GLU A 165 -10.66 -25.26 15.97
N MET A 166 -11.03 -24.33 15.09
CA MET A 166 -12.26 -24.41 14.32
C MET A 166 -12.24 -25.61 13.35
N PHE A 167 -11.13 -25.83 12.66
CA PHE A 167 -10.98 -26.97 11.76
C PHE A 167 -11.09 -28.31 12.52
N GLU A 168 -10.46 -28.41 13.68
CA GLU A 168 -10.58 -29.59 14.57
C GLU A 168 -12.01 -29.76 15.07
N GLN A 169 -12.68 -28.70 15.52
CA GLN A 169 -14.05 -28.74 16.04
C GLN A 169 -15.05 -29.27 15.01
N TYR A 170 -14.90 -28.88 13.75
CA TYR A 170 -15.81 -29.29 12.66
C TYR A 170 -15.26 -30.45 11.81
N ASN A 171 -14.17 -31.06 12.24
CA ASN A 171 -13.50 -32.18 11.55
C ASN A 171 -13.20 -31.80 10.06
N LEU A 172 -12.67 -30.61 9.84
CA LEU A 172 -12.30 -30.10 8.53
C LEU A 172 -10.85 -30.41 8.21
N GLU A 173 -10.58 -30.78 6.97
CA GLU A 173 -9.22 -30.93 6.46
C GLU A 173 -8.78 -29.65 5.74
N VAL A 174 -7.46 -29.40 5.71
CA VAL A 174 -6.90 -28.25 4.98
C VAL A 174 -7.16 -28.44 3.47
N PRO A 175 -7.88 -27.54 2.82
CA PRO A 175 -8.26 -27.69 1.42
C PRO A 175 -7.03 -27.62 0.50
N THR A 176 -6.99 -28.48 -0.50
CA THR A 176 -5.93 -28.52 -1.52
C THR A 176 -6.41 -28.05 -2.89
N THR A 177 -7.70 -27.92 -3.08
CA THR A 177 -8.36 -27.40 -4.28
C THR A 177 -9.39 -26.35 -3.92
N ILE A 178 -9.84 -25.57 -4.92
CA ILE A 178 -10.95 -24.62 -4.75
C ILE A 178 -12.22 -25.37 -4.32
N SER A 179 -12.52 -26.52 -4.95
CA SER A 179 -13.68 -27.33 -4.58
C SER A 179 -13.63 -27.86 -3.13
N ASP A 180 -12.43 -28.16 -2.60
CA ASP A 180 -12.32 -28.55 -1.20
C ASP A 180 -12.50 -27.33 -0.27
N LEU A 181 -12.02 -26.16 -0.69
CA LEU A 181 -12.26 -24.92 0.05
C LEU A 181 -13.76 -24.60 0.11
N GLU A 182 -14.48 -24.77 -0.98
CA GLU A 182 -15.94 -24.57 -1.03
C GLU A 182 -16.67 -25.53 -0.06
N LYS A 183 -16.30 -26.80 0.01
CA LYS A 183 -16.86 -27.75 1.00
C LYS A 183 -16.58 -27.32 2.44
N VAL A 184 -15.40 -26.77 2.70
CA VAL A 184 -15.08 -26.20 4.03
C VAL A 184 -16.01 -25.02 4.31
N CYS A 185 -16.22 -24.13 3.34
CA CYS A 185 -17.13 -23.00 3.47
C CYS A 185 -18.57 -23.46 3.72
N ASP A 186 -19.08 -24.42 2.95
CA ASP A 186 -20.43 -24.98 3.12
C ASP A 186 -20.63 -25.50 4.54
N THR A 187 -19.67 -26.30 5.04
CA THR A 187 -19.74 -26.82 6.40
C THR A 187 -19.77 -25.73 7.46
N LEU A 188 -18.98 -24.64 7.28
CA LEU A 188 -18.96 -23.54 8.21
C LEU A 188 -20.28 -22.73 8.17
N VAL A 189 -20.82 -22.48 6.98
CA VAL A 189 -22.12 -21.80 6.78
C VAL A 189 -23.26 -22.59 7.41
N GLU A 190 -23.32 -23.92 7.21
CA GLU A 190 -24.30 -24.81 7.84
C GLU A 190 -24.27 -24.72 9.37
N ASN A 191 -23.12 -24.39 9.95
CA ASN A 191 -22.95 -24.19 11.38
C ASN A 191 -23.04 -22.71 11.82
N GLY A 192 -23.51 -21.82 10.94
CA GLY A 192 -23.73 -20.41 11.24
C GLY A 192 -22.44 -19.58 11.35
N ILE A 193 -21.35 -20.06 10.75
CA ILE A 193 -20.05 -19.38 10.77
C ILE A 193 -19.77 -18.78 9.40
N THR A 194 -19.39 -17.49 9.37
CA THR A 194 -18.93 -16.83 8.15
C THR A 194 -17.52 -17.34 7.78
N PRO A 195 -17.35 -18.00 6.62
CA PRO A 195 -16.09 -18.67 6.27
C PRO A 195 -14.90 -17.73 6.08
N PHE A 196 -15.13 -16.57 5.47
CA PHE A 196 -14.06 -15.60 5.14
C PHE A 196 -14.17 -14.34 5.95
N ALA A 197 -13.03 -13.85 6.42
CA ALA A 197 -12.88 -12.50 6.96
C ALA A 197 -12.06 -11.67 5.96
N LEU A 198 -12.65 -10.60 5.44
CA LEU A 198 -12.02 -9.72 4.48
C LEU A 198 -12.24 -8.24 4.83
N ALA A 199 -11.16 -7.53 5.16
CA ALA A 199 -11.21 -6.09 5.44
C ALA A 199 -11.28 -5.27 4.13
N ASN A 200 -12.42 -5.34 3.41
CA ASN A 200 -12.56 -4.72 2.08
C ASN A 200 -13.07 -3.28 2.09
N ALA A 201 -13.12 -2.61 3.23
CA ALA A 201 -13.46 -1.18 3.29
C ALA A 201 -12.48 -0.32 2.49
N SER A 202 -11.20 -0.67 2.51
CA SER A 202 -10.13 -0.03 1.72
C SER A 202 -10.10 -0.50 0.25
N LYS A 203 -10.97 -1.40 -0.18
CA LYS A 203 -11.16 -1.93 -1.54
C LYS A 203 -9.99 -2.76 -2.10
N TRP A 204 -8.74 -2.40 -1.84
CA TRP A 204 -7.58 -3.09 -2.39
C TRP A 204 -7.42 -4.54 -1.89
N THR A 205 -7.90 -4.86 -0.69
CA THR A 205 -7.81 -6.20 -0.13
C THR A 205 -8.61 -7.24 -0.92
N GLY A 206 -9.74 -6.84 -1.54
CA GLY A 206 -10.50 -7.69 -2.44
C GLY A 206 -9.74 -8.12 -3.68
N SER A 207 -8.81 -7.28 -4.16
CA SER A 207 -7.98 -7.62 -5.31
C SER A 207 -7.08 -8.84 -5.06
N MET A 208 -6.73 -9.15 -3.81
CA MET A 208 -5.94 -10.34 -3.47
C MET A 208 -6.69 -11.63 -3.79
N TYR A 209 -7.99 -11.69 -3.50
CA TYR A 209 -8.85 -12.82 -3.87
C TYR A 209 -8.99 -12.92 -5.38
N PHE A 210 -9.33 -11.80 -6.03
CA PHE A 210 -9.51 -11.74 -7.47
C PHE A 210 -8.27 -12.22 -8.23
N MET A 211 -7.10 -11.67 -7.90
CA MET A 211 -5.85 -12.03 -8.55
C MET A 211 -5.43 -13.48 -8.27
N ASN A 212 -5.66 -13.98 -7.05
CA ASN A 212 -5.35 -15.36 -6.73
C ASN A 212 -6.20 -16.33 -7.56
N LEU A 213 -7.50 -16.09 -7.66
CA LEU A 213 -8.42 -16.90 -8.46
C LEU A 213 -8.09 -16.84 -9.95
N ALA A 214 -7.90 -15.64 -10.49
CA ALA A 214 -7.58 -15.45 -11.90
C ALA A 214 -6.26 -16.15 -12.29
N THR A 215 -5.21 -15.97 -11.50
CA THR A 215 -3.90 -16.56 -11.81
C THR A 215 -3.86 -18.08 -11.59
N ARG A 216 -4.66 -18.62 -10.69
CA ARG A 216 -4.82 -20.08 -10.54
C ARG A 216 -5.58 -20.70 -11.72
N TYR A 217 -6.54 -19.99 -12.27
CA TYR A 217 -7.32 -20.46 -13.41
C TYR A 217 -6.55 -20.34 -14.73
N GLY A 218 -6.04 -19.15 -15.05
CA GLY A 218 -5.45 -18.83 -16.36
C GLY A 218 -3.91 -18.72 -16.39
N GLY A 219 -3.23 -18.89 -15.23
CA GLY A 219 -1.80 -18.61 -15.12
C GLY A 219 -1.51 -17.11 -15.07
N LEU A 220 -0.25 -16.74 -15.27
CA LEU A 220 0.20 -15.34 -15.24
C LEU A 220 0.07 -14.62 -16.58
N GLU A 221 0.01 -15.37 -17.69
CA GLU A 221 0.04 -14.80 -19.04
C GLU A 221 -1.12 -13.83 -19.33
N PRO A 222 -2.40 -14.13 -18.99
CA PRO A 222 -3.50 -13.19 -19.17
C PRO A 222 -3.28 -11.88 -18.44
N PHE A 223 -2.77 -11.93 -17.21
CA PHE A 223 -2.46 -10.75 -16.43
C PHE A 223 -1.34 -9.91 -17.06
N GLN A 224 -0.24 -10.55 -17.47
CA GLN A 224 0.87 -9.88 -18.12
C GLN A 224 0.43 -9.19 -19.41
N LYS A 225 -0.38 -9.85 -20.23
CA LYS A 225 -0.96 -9.27 -21.46
C LYS A 225 -1.89 -8.09 -21.18
N ALA A 226 -2.73 -8.19 -20.15
CA ALA A 226 -3.62 -7.09 -19.77
C ALA A 226 -2.85 -5.86 -19.32
N VAL A 227 -1.79 -6.04 -18.53
CA VAL A 227 -0.93 -4.94 -18.03
C VAL A 227 -0.10 -4.31 -19.15
N SER A 228 0.40 -5.11 -20.11
CA SER A 228 1.17 -4.60 -21.27
C SER A 228 0.30 -3.95 -22.36
N GLY A 229 -1.03 -4.06 -22.25
CA GLY A 229 -1.97 -3.57 -23.27
C GLY A 229 -2.12 -4.50 -24.49
N GLU A 230 -1.51 -5.69 -24.44
CA GLU A 230 -1.68 -6.74 -25.48
C GLU A 230 -2.93 -7.60 -25.28
N GLY A 231 -3.56 -7.50 -24.11
CA GLY A 231 -4.77 -8.18 -23.72
C GLY A 231 -5.74 -7.25 -22.99
N THR A 232 -6.81 -7.84 -22.45
CA THR A 232 -7.84 -7.10 -21.68
C THR A 232 -8.20 -7.84 -20.40
N PHE A 233 -8.83 -7.16 -19.47
CA PHE A 233 -9.43 -7.76 -18.27
C PHE A 233 -10.77 -8.48 -18.57
N GLU A 234 -11.11 -8.68 -19.83
CA GLU A 234 -12.23 -9.52 -20.29
C GLU A 234 -11.81 -10.98 -20.58
N ASP A 235 -10.53 -11.32 -20.36
CA ASP A 235 -10.06 -12.69 -20.46
C ASP A 235 -10.84 -13.62 -19.51
N GLU A 236 -11.06 -14.85 -19.94
CA GLU A 236 -11.84 -15.86 -19.22
C GLU A 236 -11.39 -16.05 -17.76
N SER A 237 -10.09 -15.90 -17.48
CA SER A 237 -9.53 -16.02 -16.14
C SER A 237 -10.03 -14.93 -15.19
N PHE A 238 -10.21 -13.70 -15.67
CA PHE A 238 -10.73 -12.60 -14.87
C PHE A 238 -12.24 -12.70 -14.68
N VAL A 239 -12.96 -13.15 -15.73
CA VAL A 239 -14.40 -13.42 -15.65
C VAL A 239 -14.65 -14.51 -14.58
N TYR A 240 -13.93 -15.63 -14.66
CA TYR A 240 -13.99 -16.71 -13.66
C TYR A 240 -13.77 -16.19 -12.23
N ALA A 241 -12.72 -15.36 -12.02
CA ALA A 241 -12.44 -14.82 -10.71
C ALA A 241 -13.57 -13.94 -10.17
N GLY A 242 -14.17 -13.12 -11.04
CA GLY A 242 -15.31 -12.26 -10.70
C GLY A 242 -16.56 -13.08 -10.33
N GLU A 243 -16.89 -14.09 -11.14
CA GLU A 243 -18.01 -15.00 -10.89
C GLU A 243 -17.85 -15.76 -9.59
N LYS A 244 -16.66 -16.30 -9.30
CA LYS A 244 -16.37 -16.99 -8.05
C LYS A 244 -16.49 -16.11 -6.81
N ILE A 245 -16.02 -14.87 -6.87
CA ILE A 245 -16.18 -13.92 -5.76
C ILE A 245 -17.66 -13.60 -5.54
N GLN A 246 -18.43 -13.41 -6.62
CA GLN A 246 -19.85 -13.17 -6.52
C GLN A 246 -20.58 -14.36 -5.88
N GLU A 247 -20.27 -15.57 -6.32
CA GLU A 247 -20.80 -16.83 -5.75
C GLU A 247 -20.51 -16.96 -4.24
N TRP A 248 -19.32 -16.56 -3.80
CA TRP A 248 -18.92 -16.65 -2.39
C TRP A 248 -19.52 -15.55 -1.49
N VAL A 249 -20.07 -14.50 -2.06
CA VAL A 249 -20.70 -13.38 -1.31
C VAL A 249 -22.21 -13.59 -1.16
N GLU A 250 -22.85 -14.30 -2.08
CA GLU A 250 -24.29 -14.67 -2.05
C GLU A 250 -24.57 -15.78 -1.04
#